data_f6109f0823e1080ec416f1715326156d
#
_entry.id   f6109f0823e1080ec416f1715326156d
#
_cell.length_a   1.000
_cell.length_b   1.000
_cell.length_c   1.000
_cell.angle_alpha   90.00
_cell.angle_beta   90.00
_cell.angle_gamma   90.00
#
_symmetry.space_group_name_H-M   'P 1'
#
loop_
_entity.id
_entity.type
_entity.pdbx_description
1 polymer ?
#
loop_
_entity_poly.entity_id
_entity_poly.type
_entity_poly.pdbx_seq_one_letter_code
_entity_poly.pdbx_strand_id
1 'polypeptide(L)'
;MPASLFFLIYTMNTIQTIIIAIIEGITEFLPISSTAHMKFANPFLGIADSPFVDLFEIVIQFAAILSVVVIYRKEFFNFKDYHFYLKLLLAVLPALLFGALLKKYIDAVLDNLWVIATVMVLGGIALIFIDRYFKKQVAPVDHAPIQYKQAFWVGCFQVLAILFPGLSRSAATIIGGLSQKLSKKAAAEFSFFLAVPTMLAASAKSTLDVYQDHPEVFVSDNLMNLCIGGIVAFFVALVSVKFFIEFVQKRGFSIFGWYRIALGLAMLTWLFLQKA
;
A
#
# COMPACT_ATOMS: atom_id res chain seq x y z
N MET A 1 -24.78 28.46 -7.10
CA MET A 1 -23.44 28.35 -7.74
C MET A 1 -23.64 27.74 -9.11
N PRO A 2 -23.03 28.25 -10.18
CA PRO A 2 -23.14 27.63 -11.49
C PRO A 2 -22.50 26.23 -11.48
N ALA A 3 -23.11 25.27 -12.17
CA ALA A 3 -22.67 23.88 -12.24
C ALA A 3 -21.18 23.72 -12.63
N SER A 4 -20.64 24.67 -13.41
CA SER A 4 -19.23 24.73 -13.81
C SER A 4 -18.27 24.99 -12.63
N LEU A 5 -18.69 25.69 -11.57
CA LEU A 5 -17.89 25.91 -10.37
C LEU A 5 -17.91 24.67 -9.45
N PHE A 6 -19.00 23.91 -9.47
CA PHE A 6 -19.13 22.66 -8.71
C PHE A 6 -18.22 21.56 -9.29
N PHE A 7 -18.05 21.52 -10.61
CA PHE A 7 -17.15 20.59 -11.29
C PHE A 7 -15.66 20.86 -11.02
N LEU A 8 -15.26 22.13 -10.85
CA LEU A 8 -13.86 22.50 -10.56
C LEU A 8 -13.39 22.13 -9.15
N ILE A 9 -14.33 21.86 -8.22
CA ILE A 9 -14.02 21.55 -6.81
C ILE A 9 -13.69 20.06 -6.60
N TYR A 10 -14.08 19.19 -7.53
CA TYR A 10 -13.96 17.72 -7.37
C TYR A 10 -12.89 17.05 -8.24
N THR A 11 -12.15 17.80 -9.05
CA THR A 11 -11.13 17.24 -9.94
C THR A 11 -9.73 17.63 -9.47
N MET A 12 -8.82 16.68 -9.47
CA MET A 12 -7.38 16.94 -9.33
C MET A 12 -6.85 17.56 -10.62
N ASN A 13 -5.99 18.56 -10.51
CA ASN A 13 -5.25 19.01 -11.67
C ASN A 13 -4.06 18.09 -11.99
N THR A 14 -3.50 18.21 -13.18
CA THR A 14 -2.40 17.35 -13.65
C THR A 14 -1.17 17.38 -12.75
N ILE A 15 -0.84 18.52 -12.13
CA ILE A 15 0.31 18.65 -11.23
C ILE A 15 0.07 17.87 -9.94
N GLN A 16 -1.11 18.00 -9.34
CA GLN A 16 -1.54 17.24 -8.18
C GLN A 16 -1.51 15.73 -8.46
N THR A 17 -2.07 15.34 -9.61
CA THR A 17 -2.04 13.96 -10.13
C THR A 17 -0.62 13.38 -10.18
N ILE A 18 0.32 14.11 -10.78
CA ILE A 18 1.72 13.67 -10.91
C ILE A 18 2.38 13.58 -9.52
N ILE A 19 2.19 14.57 -8.65
CA ILE A 19 2.82 14.56 -7.31
C ILE A 19 2.32 13.38 -6.48
N ILE A 20 1.00 13.14 -6.42
CA ILE A 20 0.44 12.02 -5.67
C ILE A 20 0.89 10.68 -6.26
N ALA A 21 0.94 10.55 -7.59
CA ALA A 21 1.43 9.34 -8.25
C ALA A 21 2.92 9.08 -7.98
N ILE A 22 3.76 10.10 -7.88
CA ILE A 22 5.17 9.96 -7.47
C ILE A 22 5.25 9.50 -6.01
N ILE A 23 4.48 10.12 -5.10
CA ILE A 23 4.41 9.73 -3.69
C ILE A 23 4.03 8.24 -3.60
N GLU A 24 2.98 7.84 -4.29
CA GLU A 24 2.52 6.45 -4.32
C GLU A 24 3.60 5.50 -4.82
N GLY A 25 4.17 5.76 -6.00
CA GLY A 25 5.19 4.91 -6.61
C GLY A 25 6.45 4.74 -5.76
N ILE A 26 6.84 5.77 -4.97
CA ILE A 26 7.96 5.68 -4.03
C ILE A 26 7.58 4.86 -2.80
N THR A 27 6.38 5.06 -2.24
CA THR A 27 6.06 4.64 -0.88
C THR A 27 5.31 3.32 -0.78
N GLU A 28 4.67 2.82 -1.86
CA GLU A 28 3.83 1.63 -1.83
C GLU A 28 4.58 0.36 -1.40
N PHE A 29 5.79 0.18 -1.89
CA PHE A 29 6.60 -1.00 -1.60
C PHE A 29 7.39 -0.88 -0.30
N LEU A 30 7.63 0.33 0.15
CA LEU A 30 8.32 0.60 1.40
C LEU A 30 7.38 0.34 2.58
N PRO A 31 7.88 -0.17 3.71
CA PRO A 31 7.03 -0.43 4.88
C PRO A 31 6.70 0.86 5.67
N ILE A 32 6.26 1.93 4.94
CA ILE A 32 6.03 3.28 5.49
C ILE A 32 4.62 3.82 5.29
N SER A 33 3.72 3.06 4.63
CA SER A 33 2.33 3.40 4.35
C SER A 33 2.13 4.50 3.31
N SER A 34 1.98 4.10 2.05
CA SER A 34 1.64 5.00 0.94
C SER A 34 0.35 5.77 1.20
N THR A 35 -0.69 5.09 1.68
CA THR A 35 -1.97 5.72 2.06
C THR A 35 -1.77 6.88 3.04
N ALA A 36 -0.95 6.69 4.08
CA ALA A 36 -0.65 7.77 5.03
C ALA A 36 0.01 8.97 4.32
N HIS A 37 0.94 8.72 3.41
CA HIS A 37 1.62 9.80 2.67
C HIS A 37 0.66 10.54 1.76
N MET A 38 -0.21 9.86 1.02
CA MET A 38 -1.19 10.49 0.15
C MET A 38 -2.21 11.30 0.95
N LYS A 39 -2.84 10.70 1.97
CA LYS A 39 -3.82 11.39 2.84
C LYS A 39 -3.24 12.61 3.56
N PHE A 40 -1.92 12.64 3.81
CA PHE A 40 -1.25 13.83 4.33
C PHE A 40 -0.84 14.83 3.25
N ALA A 41 -0.46 14.38 2.07
CA ALA A 41 -0.13 15.28 0.97
C ALA A 41 -1.38 16.03 0.45
N ASN A 42 -2.54 15.40 0.46
CA ASN A 42 -3.78 15.97 -0.09
C ASN A 42 -4.11 17.35 0.47
N PRO A 43 -4.18 17.60 1.80
CA PRO A 43 -4.45 18.94 2.34
C PRO A 43 -3.42 20.00 1.93
N PHE A 44 -2.12 19.64 1.89
CA PHE A 44 -1.07 20.58 1.49
C PHE A 44 -1.11 20.91 0.00
N LEU A 45 -1.64 20.02 -0.80
CA LEU A 45 -1.84 20.24 -2.24
C LEU A 45 -3.20 20.90 -2.55
N GLY A 46 -4.04 21.14 -1.55
CA GLY A 46 -5.40 21.65 -1.74
C GLY A 46 -6.33 20.67 -2.44
N ILE A 47 -6.08 19.35 -2.28
CA ILE A 47 -6.93 18.28 -2.79
C ILE A 47 -8.00 18.00 -1.74
N ALA A 48 -9.27 18.20 -2.10
CA ALA A 48 -10.40 17.88 -1.24
C ALA A 48 -10.79 16.41 -1.38
N ASP A 49 -11.24 15.82 -0.29
CA ASP A 49 -11.78 14.45 -0.32
C ASP A 49 -12.98 14.36 -1.26
N SER A 50 -12.97 13.37 -2.12
CA SER A 50 -14.04 13.12 -3.09
C SER A 50 -14.01 11.67 -3.58
N PRO A 51 -15.13 11.13 -4.11
CA PRO A 51 -15.16 9.80 -4.69
C PRO A 51 -14.12 9.59 -5.81
N PHE A 52 -13.76 10.66 -6.53
CA PHE A 52 -12.69 10.60 -7.53
C PHE A 52 -11.32 10.41 -6.89
N VAL A 53 -11.01 11.14 -5.82
CA VAL A 53 -9.69 11.06 -5.16
C VAL A 53 -9.51 9.67 -4.55
N ASP A 54 -10.54 9.09 -3.92
CA ASP A 54 -10.48 7.74 -3.37
C ASP A 54 -10.28 6.69 -4.47
N LEU A 55 -10.99 6.82 -5.60
CA LEU A 55 -10.80 5.97 -6.76
C LEU A 55 -9.39 6.13 -7.34
N PHE A 56 -8.91 7.38 -7.47
CA PHE A 56 -7.60 7.69 -8.01
C PHE A 56 -6.50 7.03 -7.16
N GLU A 57 -6.53 7.22 -5.84
CA GLU A 57 -5.54 6.64 -4.93
C GLU A 57 -5.44 5.12 -5.07
N ILE A 58 -6.57 4.41 -5.12
CA ILE A 58 -6.54 2.95 -5.21
C ILE A 58 -6.17 2.44 -6.62
N VAL A 59 -6.50 3.17 -7.67
CA VAL A 59 -6.12 2.80 -9.04
C VAL A 59 -4.62 3.00 -9.28
N ILE A 60 -4.03 4.09 -8.78
CA ILE A 60 -2.58 4.30 -8.91
C ILE A 60 -1.78 3.33 -8.04
N GLN A 61 -2.30 2.88 -6.90
CA GLN A 61 -1.72 1.79 -6.12
C GLN A 61 -1.64 0.51 -6.94
N PHE A 62 -2.74 0.12 -7.59
CA PHE A 62 -2.73 -1.05 -8.47
C PHE A 62 -1.77 -0.87 -9.66
N ALA A 63 -1.72 0.32 -10.26
CA ALA A 63 -0.77 0.62 -11.34
C ALA A 63 0.69 0.49 -10.87
N ALA A 64 1.02 1.00 -9.68
CA ALA A 64 2.33 0.82 -9.07
C ALA A 64 2.67 -0.67 -8.90
N ILE A 65 1.72 -1.48 -8.43
CA ILE A 65 1.92 -2.90 -8.18
C ILE A 65 2.13 -3.70 -9.48
N LEU A 66 1.61 -3.26 -10.62
CA LEU A 66 1.91 -3.88 -11.91
C LEU A 66 3.41 -3.85 -12.24
N SER A 67 4.19 -2.93 -11.67
CA SER A 67 5.65 -2.91 -11.78
C SER A 67 6.30 -4.21 -11.29
N VAL A 68 5.73 -4.83 -10.25
CA VAL A 68 6.19 -6.13 -9.71
C VAL A 68 6.00 -7.24 -10.74
N VAL A 69 4.86 -7.26 -11.44
CA VAL A 69 4.59 -8.25 -12.49
C VAL A 69 5.63 -8.15 -13.60
N VAL A 70 6.05 -6.94 -13.95
CA VAL A 70 7.08 -6.70 -14.98
C VAL A 70 8.47 -7.12 -14.48
N ILE A 71 8.84 -6.75 -13.23
CA ILE A 71 10.14 -7.10 -12.65
C ILE A 71 10.28 -8.62 -12.48
N TYR A 72 9.24 -9.27 -11.98
CA TYR A 72 9.19 -10.70 -11.68
C TYR A 72 8.38 -11.47 -12.72
N ARG A 73 8.48 -11.07 -14.00
CA ARG A 73 7.70 -11.69 -15.10
C ARG A 73 7.95 -13.18 -15.25
N LYS A 74 9.14 -13.67 -14.90
CA LYS A 74 9.48 -15.09 -15.00
C LYS A 74 8.67 -15.93 -14.01
N GLU A 75 8.41 -15.40 -12.84
CA GLU A 75 7.59 -16.01 -11.79
C GLU A 75 6.10 -15.92 -12.15
N PHE A 76 5.62 -14.72 -12.53
CA PHE A 76 4.21 -14.48 -12.84
C PHE A 76 3.73 -15.11 -14.16
N PHE A 77 4.59 -15.40 -15.11
CA PHE A 77 4.21 -16.05 -16.38
C PHE A 77 4.69 -17.50 -16.48
N ASN A 78 5.19 -18.08 -15.36
CA ASN A 78 5.50 -19.50 -15.27
C ASN A 78 4.25 -20.31 -14.89
N PHE A 79 3.33 -20.47 -15.81
CA PHE A 79 2.07 -21.19 -15.58
C PHE A 79 2.25 -22.68 -15.23
N LYS A 80 3.46 -23.23 -15.36
CA LYS A 80 3.79 -24.60 -14.93
C LYS A 80 3.93 -24.69 -13.41
N ASP A 81 4.29 -23.59 -12.73
CA ASP A 81 4.38 -23.54 -11.27
C ASP A 81 3.03 -23.12 -10.64
N TYR A 82 2.05 -24.01 -10.70
CA TYR A 82 0.75 -23.79 -10.08
C TYR A 82 0.83 -23.62 -8.55
N HIS A 83 1.89 -24.13 -7.91
CA HIS A 83 2.13 -23.94 -6.48
C HIS A 83 2.34 -22.47 -6.10
N PHE A 84 2.97 -21.68 -6.97
CA PHE A 84 3.11 -20.24 -6.78
C PHE A 84 1.75 -19.55 -6.66
N TYR A 85 0.86 -19.81 -7.60
CA TYR A 85 -0.49 -19.21 -7.62
C TYR A 85 -1.37 -19.69 -6.46
N LEU A 86 -1.30 -20.98 -6.11
CA LEU A 86 -2.05 -21.52 -4.97
C LEU A 86 -1.60 -20.90 -3.63
N LYS A 87 -0.31 -20.62 -3.45
CA LYS A 87 0.20 -19.91 -2.26
C LYS A 87 -0.29 -18.47 -2.20
N LEU A 88 -0.31 -17.76 -3.33
CA LEU A 88 -0.85 -16.40 -3.40
C LEU A 88 -2.35 -16.40 -3.13
N LEU A 89 -3.11 -17.31 -3.72
CA LEU A 89 -4.53 -17.46 -3.46
C LEU A 89 -4.82 -17.71 -1.97
N LEU A 90 -4.10 -18.66 -1.37
CA LEU A 90 -4.22 -18.98 0.05
C LEU A 90 -3.92 -17.77 0.94
N ALA A 91 -2.89 -16.98 0.59
CA ALA A 91 -2.50 -15.80 1.33
C ALA A 91 -3.47 -14.62 1.16
N VAL A 92 -4.18 -14.52 0.05
CA VAL A 92 -5.20 -13.47 -0.19
C VAL A 92 -6.48 -13.73 0.61
N LEU A 93 -6.86 -15.00 0.82
CA LEU A 93 -8.15 -15.37 1.42
C LEU A 93 -8.47 -14.64 2.76
N PRO A 94 -7.54 -14.56 3.74
CA PRO A 94 -7.82 -13.84 4.98
C PRO A 94 -8.18 -12.36 4.72
N ALA A 95 -7.44 -11.68 3.85
CA ALA A 95 -7.69 -10.27 3.54
C ALA A 95 -9.02 -10.05 2.83
N LEU A 96 -9.40 -10.91 1.90
CA LEU A 96 -10.71 -10.84 1.22
C LEU A 96 -11.84 -11.07 2.21
N LEU A 97 -11.73 -12.08 3.08
CA LEU A 97 -12.74 -12.40 4.08
C LEU A 97 -12.94 -11.23 5.06
N PHE A 98 -11.85 -10.78 5.69
CA PHE A 98 -11.93 -9.70 6.68
C PHE A 98 -12.21 -8.34 6.04
N GLY A 99 -11.72 -8.07 4.83
CA GLY A 99 -12.08 -6.87 4.08
C GLY A 99 -13.57 -6.76 3.80
N ALA A 100 -14.21 -7.87 3.43
CA ALA A 100 -15.66 -7.90 3.22
C ALA A 100 -16.45 -7.78 4.54
N LEU A 101 -16.04 -8.50 5.60
CA LEU A 101 -16.73 -8.51 6.89
C LEU A 101 -16.61 -7.16 7.63
N LEU A 102 -15.48 -6.47 7.47
CA LEU A 102 -15.15 -5.27 8.23
C LEU A 102 -15.31 -3.98 7.41
N LYS A 103 -15.99 -4.03 6.26
CA LYS A 103 -16.16 -2.86 5.37
C LYS A 103 -16.60 -1.61 6.14
N LYS A 104 -17.66 -1.69 6.94
CA LYS A 104 -18.17 -0.55 7.73
C LYS A 104 -17.16 0.04 8.70
N TYR A 105 -16.33 -0.82 9.33
CA TYR A 105 -15.26 -0.37 10.20
C TYR A 105 -14.14 0.32 9.41
N ILE A 106 -13.76 -0.26 8.28
CA ILE A 106 -12.72 0.28 7.40
C ILE A 106 -13.13 1.67 6.93
N ASP A 107 -14.33 1.83 6.39
CA ASP A 107 -14.87 3.10 5.91
C ASP A 107 -14.89 4.17 7.02
N ALA A 108 -15.13 3.77 8.28
CA ALA A 108 -15.17 4.70 9.41
C ALA A 108 -13.78 5.20 9.90
N VAL A 109 -12.72 4.42 9.67
CA VAL A 109 -11.39 4.73 10.23
C VAL A 109 -10.35 5.10 9.17
N LEU A 110 -10.61 4.78 7.89
CA LEU A 110 -9.65 4.94 6.81
C LEU A 110 -9.22 6.39 6.59
N ASP A 111 -10.15 7.34 6.78
CA ASP A 111 -9.90 8.77 6.58
C ASP A 111 -9.58 9.53 7.88
N ASN A 112 -9.49 8.81 9.00
CA ASN A 112 -9.15 9.43 10.28
C ASN A 112 -7.63 9.65 10.39
N LEU A 113 -7.20 10.88 10.07
CA LEU A 113 -5.78 11.25 10.09
C LEU A 113 -5.11 11.05 11.47
N TRP A 114 -5.85 11.18 12.58
CA TRP A 114 -5.32 10.90 13.92
C TRP A 114 -5.01 9.43 14.12
N VAL A 115 -5.91 8.56 13.64
CA VAL A 115 -5.71 7.11 13.67
C VAL A 115 -4.50 6.74 12.81
N ILE A 116 -4.45 7.23 11.57
CA ILE A 116 -3.37 6.97 10.62
C ILE A 116 -2.02 7.37 11.22
N ALA A 117 -1.91 8.60 11.75
CA ALA A 117 -0.67 9.11 12.34
C ALA A 117 -0.23 8.32 13.58
N THR A 118 -1.17 7.97 14.47
CA THR A 118 -0.89 7.16 15.66
C THR A 118 -0.42 5.77 15.26
N VAL A 119 -1.08 5.12 14.31
CA VAL A 119 -0.70 3.79 13.81
C VAL A 119 0.65 3.83 13.08
N MET A 120 0.98 4.94 12.41
CA MET A 120 2.32 5.12 11.84
C MET A 120 3.40 5.08 12.93
N VAL A 121 3.22 5.81 14.04
CA VAL A 121 4.18 5.81 15.16
C VAL A 121 4.29 4.41 15.77
N LEU A 122 3.17 3.80 16.16
CA LEU A 122 3.15 2.48 16.78
C LEU A 122 3.73 1.39 15.85
N GLY A 123 3.34 1.41 14.57
CA GLY A 123 3.88 0.50 13.57
C GLY A 123 5.37 0.72 13.29
N GLY A 124 5.86 1.96 13.40
CA GLY A 124 7.29 2.29 13.32
C GLY A 124 8.06 1.69 14.48
N ILE A 125 7.55 1.82 15.71
CA ILE A 125 8.12 1.21 16.91
C ILE A 125 8.16 -0.32 16.75
N ALA A 126 7.03 -0.93 16.36
CA ALA A 126 6.95 -2.37 16.14
C ALA A 126 7.98 -2.85 15.08
N LEU A 127 8.14 -2.12 13.97
CA LEU A 127 9.07 -2.48 12.91
C LEU A 127 10.54 -2.46 13.39
N ILE A 128 10.92 -1.49 14.24
CA ILE A 128 12.26 -1.42 14.85
C ILE A 128 12.51 -2.63 15.76
N PHE A 129 11.55 -2.94 16.63
CA PHE A 129 11.67 -4.09 17.53
C PHE A 129 11.80 -5.40 16.76
N ILE A 130 10.98 -5.60 15.77
CA ILE A 130 10.94 -6.82 14.94
C ILE A 130 12.25 -6.98 14.16
N ASP A 131 12.73 -5.90 13.50
CA ASP A 131 13.98 -5.97 12.75
C ASP A 131 15.17 -6.32 13.66
N ARG A 132 15.21 -5.77 14.90
CA ARG A 132 16.25 -6.09 15.90
C ARG A 132 16.14 -7.52 16.39
N TYR A 133 14.92 -8.00 16.65
CA TYR A 133 14.68 -9.36 17.13
C TYR A 133 15.12 -10.41 16.10
N PHE A 134 14.72 -10.25 14.84
CA PHE A 134 15.04 -11.19 13.76
C PHE A 134 16.48 -11.04 13.24
N LYS A 135 17.14 -9.91 13.46
CA LYS A 135 18.58 -9.74 13.09
C LYS A 135 19.50 -10.73 13.80
N LYS A 136 19.11 -11.21 14.99
CA LYS A 136 19.87 -12.19 15.79
C LYS A 136 19.64 -13.65 15.37
N GLN A 137 18.64 -13.91 14.53
CA GLN A 137 18.37 -15.27 14.06
C GLN A 137 19.26 -15.58 12.86
N VAL A 138 19.75 -16.84 12.80
CA VAL A 138 20.58 -17.32 11.67
C VAL A 138 19.81 -17.09 10.37
N ALA A 139 20.48 -16.45 9.39
CA ALA A 139 19.85 -16.13 8.12
C ALA A 139 19.30 -17.40 7.46
N PRO A 140 17.99 -17.46 7.19
CA PRO A 140 17.42 -18.57 6.43
C PRO A 140 18.04 -18.61 5.02
N VAL A 141 18.05 -19.77 4.40
CA VAL A 141 18.53 -19.92 3.02
C VAL A 141 17.68 -19.06 2.09
N ASP A 142 18.29 -18.10 1.41
CA ASP A 142 17.59 -17.09 0.57
C ASP A 142 16.75 -17.68 -0.58
N HIS A 143 16.91 -18.96 -0.87
CA HIS A 143 16.29 -19.66 -1.99
C HIS A 143 15.35 -20.81 -1.59
N ALA A 144 15.03 -20.96 -0.30
CA ALA A 144 14.07 -21.97 0.09
C ALA A 144 12.65 -21.60 -0.40
N PRO A 145 11.94 -22.51 -1.10
CA PRO A 145 10.58 -22.23 -1.56
C PRO A 145 9.65 -21.99 -0.37
N ILE A 146 8.87 -20.92 -0.43
CA ILE A 146 7.89 -20.58 0.59
C ILE A 146 6.87 -21.72 0.73
N GLN A 147 6.60 -22.14 1.97
CA GLN A 147 5.63 -23.19 2.26
C GLN A 147 4.20 -22.61 2.32
N TYR A 148 3.19 -23.45 2.08
CA TYR A 148 1.78 -23.05 2.16
C TYR A 148 1.39 -22.48 3.52
N LYS A 149 1.90 -23.07 4.62
CA LYS A 149 1.67 -22.57 5.98
C LYS A 149 2.23 -21.15 6.15
N GLN A 150 3.42 -20.90 5.64
CA GLN A 150 4.04 -19.57 5.69
C GLN A 150 3.22 -18.56 4.89
N ALA A 151 2.80 -18.91 3.67
CA ALA A 151 1.95 -18.08 2.82
C ALA A 151 0.64 -17.72 3.53
N PHE A 152 -0.05 -18.67 4.13
CA PHE A 152 -1.28 -18.44 4.90
C PHE A 152 -1.07 -17.46 6.05
N TRP A 153 -0.02 -17.66 6.85
CA TRP A 153 0.28 -16.76 7.97
C TRP A 153 0.64 -15.34 7.52
N VAL A 154 1.39 -15.20 6.42
CA VAL A 154 1.64 -13.87 5.82
C VAL A 154 0.31 -13.21 5.44
N GLY A 155 -0.62 -13.96 4.87
CA GLY A 155 -1.99 -13.48 4.59
C GLY A 155 -2.76 -13.05 5.84
N CYS A 156 -2.65 -13.80 6.93
CA CYS A 156 -3.25 -13.41 8.23
C CYS A 156 -2.65 -12.09 8.74
N PHE A 157 -1.34 -11.89 8.62
CA PHE A 157 -0.71 -10.62 8.98
C PHE A 157 -1.17 -9.47 8.11
N GLN A 158 -1.50 -9.71 6.84
CA GLN A 158 -2.07 -8.68 5.96
C GLN A 158 -3.37 -8.07 6.51
N VAL A 159 -4.18 -8.86 7.25
CA VAL A 159 -5.41 -8.37 7.89
C VAL A 159 -5.14 -7.23 8.87
N LEU A 160 -3.97 -7.21 9.51
CA LEU A 160 -3.60 -6.11 10.41
C LEU A 160 -3.54 -4.76 9.68
N ALA A 161 -3.16 -4.73 8.40
CA ALA A 161 -3.16 -3.49 7.63
C ALA A 161 -4.58 -3.02 7.27
N ILE A 162 -5.55 -3.93 7.24
CA ILE A 162 -6.98 -3.61 7.08
C ILE A 162 -7.55 -3.04 8.38
N LEU A 163 -7.18 -3.64 9.51
CA LEU A 163 -7.65 -3.22 10.84
C LEU A 163 -7.04 -1.89 11.31
N PHE A 164 -5.81 -1.62 10.91
CA PHE A 164 -5.04 -0.46 11.39
C PHE A 164 -4.56 0.39 10.19
N PRO A 165 -5.39 1.35 9.71
CA PRO A 165 -4.99 2.29 8.66
C PRO A 165 -3.70 3.02 9.05
N GLY A 166 -2.77 3.14 8.11
CA GLY A 166 -1.43 3.67 8.40
C GLY A 166 -0.39 2.62 8.80
N LEU A 167 -0.79 1.34 9.07
CA LEU A 167 0.17 0.29 9.41
C LEU A 167 1.09 -0.07 8.22
N SER A 168 0.68 0.11 7.01
CA SER A 168 1.29 -0.35 5.77
C SER A 168 1.07 -1.85 5.51
N ARG A 169 0.45 -2.17 4.37
CA ARG A 169 0.27 -3.55 3.92
C ARG A 169 1.63 -4.26 3.78
N SER A 170 2.60 -3.60 3.15
CA SER A 170 3.95 -4.18 2.98
C SER A 170 4.63 -4.41 4.34
N ALA A 171 4.50 -3.49 5.31
CA ALA A 171 5.03 -3.70 6.66
C ALA A 171 4.40 -4.94 7.33
N ALA A 172 3.07 -5.06 7.31
CA ALA A 172 2.36 -6.17 7.92
C ALA A 172 2.77 -7.53 7.32
N THR A 173 2.81 -7.64 5.99
CA THR A 173 3.15 -8.88 5.30
C THR A 173 4.64 -9.24 5.42
N ILE A 174 5.54 -8.24 5.41
CA ILE A 174 6.97 -8.46 5.66
C ILE A 174 7.18 -8.98 7.09
N ILE A 175 6.56 -8.36 8.08
CA ILE A 175 6.59 -8.82 9.49
C ILE A 175 6.05 -10.25 9.58
N GLY A 176 4.95 -10.54 8.90
CA GLY A 176 4.40 -11.89 8.77
C GLY A 176 5.42 -12.89 8.22
N GLY A 177 6.11 -12.54 7.13
CA GLY A 177 7.16 -13.37 6.54
C GLY A 177 8.33 -13.62 7.49
N LEU A 178 8.84 -12.57 8.13
CA LEU A 178 9.92 -12.67 9.11
C LEU A 178 9.52 -13.54 10.31
N SER A 179 8.28 -13.45 10.80
CA SER A 179 7.75 -14.30 11.87
C SER A 179 7.73 -15.79 11.50
N GLN A 180 7.59 -16.08 10.20
CA GLN A 180 7.66 -17.43 9.63
C GLN A 180 9.09 -17.83 9.23
N LYS A 181 10.11 -17.11 9.70
CA LYS A 181 11.54 -17.36 9.46
C LYS A 181 11.94 -17.26 7.98
N LEU A 182 11.23 -16.46 7.17
CA LEU A 182 11.69 -16.11 5.84
C LEU A 182 12.87 -15.14 5.93
N SER A 183 13.76 -15.17 4.95
CA SER A 183 14.79 -14.13 4.81
C SER A 183 14.18 -12.77 4.55
N LYS A 184 14.90 -11.68 4.81
CA LYS A 184 14.42 -10.31 4.54
C LYS A 184 14.02 -10.14 3.08
N LYS A 185 14.80 -10.72 2.16
CA LYS A 185 14.51 -10.71 0.73
C LYS A 185 13.25 -11.49 0.42
N ALA A 186 13.15 -12.75 0.86
CA ALA A 186 12.00 -13.61 0.58
C ALA A 186 10.71 -13.04 1.17
N ALA A 187 10.76 -12.46 2.38
CA ALA A 187 9.61 -11.79 3.00
C ALA A 187 9.16 -10.57 2.20
N ALA A 188 10.09 -9.74 1.71
CA ALA A 188 9.78 -8.58 0.88
C ALA A 188 9.22 -8.99 -0.50
N GLU A 189 9.86 -9.94 -1.19
CA GLU A 189 9.42 -10.44 -2.50
C GLU A 189 8.02 -11.06 -2.40
N PHE A 190 7.77 -11.92 -1.40
CA PHE A 190 6.44 -12.52 -1.24
C PHE A 190 5.36 -11.49 -0.87
N SER A 191 5.72 -10.47 -0.07
CA SER A 191 4.84 -9.32 0.19
C SER A 191 4.42 -8.63 -1.11
N PHE A 192 5.35 -8.45 -2.04
CA PHE A 192 5.08 -7.83 -3.34
C PHE A 192 4.23 -8.73 -4.23
N PHE A 193 4.51 -10.03 -4.26
CA PHE A 193 3.71 -10.99 -5.03
C PHE A 193 2.26 -11.03 -4.53
N LEU A 194 2.08 -11.06 -3.21
CA LEU A 194 0.76 -11.05 -2.58
C LEU A 194 -0.01 -9.75 -2.86
N ALA A 195 0.69 -8.62 -3.04
CA ALA A 195 0.08 -7.35 -3.38
C ALA A 195 -0.71 -7.40 -4.69
N VAL A 196 -0.22 -8.15 -5.69
CA VAL A 196 -0.83 -8.20 -7.02
C VAL A 196 -2.30 -8.66 -6.96
N PRO A 197 -2.62 -9.87 -6.47
CA PRO A 197 -4.01 -10.29 -6.39
C PRO A 197 -4.83 -9.50 -5.36
N THR A 198 -4.22 -9.02 -4.27
CA THR A 198 -4.92 -8.24 -3.25
C THR A 198 -5.39 -6.89 -3.80
N MET A 199 -4.49 -6.16 -4.45
CA MET A 199 -4.82 -4.83 -4.99
C MET A 199 -5.64 -4.90 -6.27
N LEU A 200 -5.50 -5.96 -7.07
CA LEU A 200 -6.42 -6.20 -8.17
C LEU A 200 -7.86 -6.33 -7.67
N ALA A 201 -8.08 -7.12 -6.62
CA ALA A 201 -9.41 -7.29 -6.04
C ALA A 201 -9.94 -5.98 -5.42
N ALA A 202 -9.11 -5.26 -4.68
CA ALA A 202 -9.48 -3.99 -4.06
C ALA A 202 -9.80 -2.91 -5.10
N SER A 203 -8.94 -2.74 -6.11
CA SER A 203 -9.12 -1.75 -7.18
C SER A 203 -10.33 -2.06 -8.04
N ALA A 204 -10.54 -3.33 -8.41
CA ALA A 204 -11.70 -3.75 -9.19
C ALA A 204 -13.01 -3.48 -8.41
N LYS A 205 -13.03 -3.80 -7.11
CA LYS A 205 -14.19 -3.55 -6.28
C LYS A 205 -14.46 -2.05 -6.12
N SER A 206 -13.45 -1.25 -5.78
CA SER A 206 -13.61 0.20 -5.62
C SER A 206 -14.07 0.87 -6.91
N THR A 207 -13.50 0.47 -8.06
CA THR A 207 -13.93 0.99 -9.37
C THR A 207 -15.39 0.65 -9.64
N LEU A 208 -15.83 -0.57 -9.31
CA LEU A 208 -17.22 -1.00 -9.49
C LEU A 208 -18.16 -0.23 -8.55
N ASP A 209 -17.79 -0.06 -7.28
CA ASP A 209 -18.60 0.68 -6.29
C ASP A 209 -18.76 2.15 -6.77
N VAL A 210 -17.67 2.83 -7.14
CA VAL A 210 -17.71 4.20 -7.65
C VAL A 210 -18.50 4.30 -8.96
N TYR A 211 -18.40 3.30 -9.84
CA TYR A 211 -19.18 3.29 -11.09
C TYR A 211 -20.69 3.18 -10.82
N GLN A 212 -21.10 2.46 -9.77
CA GLN A 212 -22.50 2.29 -9.40
C GLN A 212 -23.05 3.50 -8.63
N ASP A 213 -22.28 4.03 -7.68
CA ASP A 213 -22.75 5.04 -6.73
C ASP A 213 -22.46 6.48 -7.23
N HIS A 214 -21.41 6.67 -8.03
CA HIS A 214 -20.91 7.96 -8.49
C HIS A 214 -20.48 7.92 -9.98
N PRO A 215 -21.38 7.57 -10.92
CA PRO A 215 -21.04 7.46 -12.34
C PRO A 215 -20.53 8.78 -12.95
N GLU A 216 -20.88 9.93 -12.36
CA GLU A 216 -20.40 11.26 -12.74
C GLU A 216 -18.88 11.45 -12.61
N VAL A 217 -18.21 10.58 -11.87
CA VAL A 217 -16.75 10.58 -11.73
C VAL A 217 -16.03 10.21 -13.02
N PHE A 218 -16.67 9.42 -13.90
CA PHE A 218 -16.07 8.88 -15.12
C PHE A 218 -16.13 9.86 -16.30
N VAL A 219 -15.71 11.11 -16.07
CA VAL A 219 -15.55 12.12 -17.12
C VAL A 219 -14.15 12.07 -17.73
N SER A 220 -13.99 12.63 -18.93
CA SER A 220 -12.73 12.57 -19.72
C SER A 220 -11.51 13.08 -18.94
N ASP A 221 -11.66 14.18 -18.19
CA ASP A 221 -10.55 14.78 -17.43
C ASP A 221 -10.09 13.89 -16.29
N ASN A 222 -11.02 13.26 -15.57
CA ASN A 222 -10.72 12.29 -14.53
C ASN A 222 -10.08 11.03 -15.09
N LEU A 223 -10.57 10.51 -16.22
CA LEU A 223 -9.96 9.36 -16.91
C LEU A 223 -8.55 9.68 -17.38
N MET A 224 -8.31 10.89 -17.88
CA MET A 224 -6.98 11.34 -18.25
C MET A 224 -6.04 11.36 -17.01
N ASN A 225 -6.51 11.90 -15.88
CA ASN A 225 -5.75 11.92 -14.63
C ASN A 225 -5.46 10.50 -14.12
N LEU A 226 -6.41 9.57 -14.19
CA LEU A 226 -6.18 8.15 -13.87
C LEU A 226 -5.08 7.53 -14.76
N CYS A 227 -5.10 7.81 -16.04
CA CYS A 227 -4.08 7.33 -16.99
C CYS A 227 -2.70 7.93 -16.67
N ILE A 228 -2.61 9.25 -16.51
CA ILE A 228 -1.35 9.96 -16.19
C ILE A 228 -0.81 9.45 -14.85
N GLY A 229 -1.63 9.44 -13.82
CA GLY A 229 -1.25 8.97 -12.48
C GLY A 229 -0.79 7.52 -12.49
N GLY A 230 -1.53 6.64 -13.16
CA GLY A 230 -1.17 5.23 -13.28
C GLY A 230 0.18 5.02 -13.98
N ILE A 231 0.44 5.72 -15.09
CA ILE A 231 1.71 5.65 -15.81
C ILE A 231 2.86 6.15 -14.92
N VAL A 232 2.70 7.29 -14.27
CA VAL A 232 3.74 7.86 -13.40
C VAL A 232 4.00 6.93 -12.21
N ALA A 233 2.97 6.49 -11.50
CA ALA A 233 3.12 5.57 -10.36
C ALA A 233 3.82 4.27 -10.76
N PHE A 234 3.46 3.69 -11.91
CA PHE A 234 4.09 2.48 -12.44
C PHE A 234 5.61 2.65 -12.67
N PHE A 235 6.02 3.72 -13.38
CA PHE A 235 7.44 3.92 -13.67
C PHE A 235 8.26 4.28 -12.43
N VAL A 236 7.72 5.09 -11.54
CA VAL A 236 8.36 5.40 -10.26
C VAL A 236 8.50 4.13 -9.40
N ALA A 237 7.46 3.31 -9.34
CA ALA A 237 7.46 2.05 -8.64
C ALA A 237 8.49 1.05 -9.18
N LEU A 238 8.71 0.98 -10.49
CA LEU A 238 9.77 0.14 -11.09
C LEU A 238 11.15 0.43 -10.50
N VAL A 239 11.46 1.69 -10.27
CA VAL A 239 12.73 2.13 -9.66
C VAL A 239 12.72 1.81 -8.16
N SER A 240 11.62 2.14 -7.48
CA SER A 240 11.48 1.97 -6.02
C SER A 240 11.60 0.52 -5.58
N VAL A 241 10.98 -0.44 -6.28
CA VAL A 241 11.05 -1.88 -5.98
C VAL A 241 12.49 -2.39 -6.02
N LYS A 242 13.22 -2.06 -7.08
CA LYS A 242 14.62 -2.49 -7.24
C LYS A 242 15.50 -1.94 -6.13
N PHE A 243 15.39 -0.63 -5.88
CA PHE A 243 16.12 0.04 -4.80
C PHE A 243 15.80 -0.58 -3.44
N PHE A 244 14.51 -0.80 -3.15
CA PHE A 244 14.07 -1.31 -1.85
C PHE A 244 14.63 -2.71 -1.55
N ILE A 245 14.58 -3.64 -2.50
CA ILE A 245 15.10 -5.00 -2.29
C ILE A 245 16.61 -4.97 -1.96
N GLU A 246 17.39 -4.22 -2.71
CA GLU A 246 18.82 -4.09 -2.44
C GLU A 246 19.09 -3.41 -1.09
N PHE A 247 18.34 -2.38 -0.77
CA PHE A 247 18.47 -1.63 0.47
C PHE A 247 18.19 -2.50 1.70
N VAL A 248 17.07 -3.25 1.69
CA VAL A 248 16.66 -4.08 2.83
C VAL A 248 17.63 -5.22 3.09
N GLN A 249 18.20 -5.81 2.05
CA GLN A 249 19.22 -6.85 2.21
C GLN A 249 20.44 -6.32 2.99
N LYS A 250 20.84 -5.07 2.71
CA LYS A 250 22.05 -4.46 3.30
C LYS A 250 21.78 -3.81 4.66
N ARG A 251 20.66 -3.09 4.81
CA ARG A 251 20.41 -2.20 5.96
C ARG A 251 19.27 -2.67 6.90
N GLY A 252 18.40 -3.57 6.44
CA GLY A 252 17.24 -4.02 7.19
C GLY A 252 16.09 -3.01 7.18
N PHE A 253 15.14 -3.19 8.11
CA PHE A 253 13.89 -2.43 8.14
C PHE A 253 13.86 -1.30 9.17
N SER A 254 14.79 -1.25 10.12
CA SER A 254 14.76 -0.29 11.24
C SER A 254 14.72 1.18 10.80
N ILE A 255 15.38 1.54 9.69
CA ILE A 255 15.39 2.91 9.18
C ILE A 255 13.99 3.39 8.80
N PHE A 256 13.19 2.49 8.22
CA PHE A 256 11.78 2.79 7.87
C PHE A 256 10.93 2.95 9.14
N GLY A 257 11.25 2.21 10.20
CA GLY A 257 10.62 2.39 11.50
C GLY A 257 10.87 3.79 12.08
N TRP A 258 12.11 4.27 12.05
CA TRP A 258 12.46 5.63 12.49
C TRP A 258 11.78 6.71 11.63
N TYR A 259 11.78 6.53 10.31
CA TYR A 259 11.07 7.41 9.40
C TYR A 259 9.58 7.51 9.75
N ARG A 260 8.90 6.38 9.97
CA ARG A 260 7.48 6.32 10.36
C ARG A 260 7.20 7.07 11.65
N ILE A 261 8.06 6.89 12.67
CA ILE A 261 7.92 7.59 13.95
C ILE A 261 8.05 9.11 13.73
N ALA A 262 9.10 9.54 13.01
CA ALA A 262 9.33 10.96 12.76
C ALA A 262 8.16 11.60 11.98
N LEU A 263 7.73 10.97 10.89
CA LEU A 263 6.62 11.47 10.10
C LEU A 263 5.31 11.43 10.89
N GLY A 264 5.00 10.33 11.57
CA GLY A 264 3.77 10.20 12.36
C GLY A 264 3.68 11.24 13.49
N LEU A 265 4.80 11.53 14.18
CA LEU A 265 4.86 12.60 15.18
C LEU A 265 4.68 13.99 14.56
N ALA A 266 5.32 14.26 13.41
CA ALA A 266 5.12 15.52 12.69
C ALA A 266 3.66 15.71 12.30
N MET A 267 3.01 14.65 11.83
CA MET A 267 1.60 14.64 11.48
C MET A 267 0.70 14.91 12.70
N LEU A 268 0.93 14.23 13.82
CA LEU A 268 0.17 14.46 15.07
C LEU A 268 0.34 15.91 15.55
N THR A 269 1.55 16.45 15.49
CA THR A 269 1.82 17.84 15.84
C THR A 269 1.06 18.81 14.94
N TRP A 270 1.08 18.58 13.63
CA TRP A 270 0.34 19.41 12.67
C TRP A 270 -1.17 19.38 12.92
N LEU A 271 -1.74 18.18 13.13
CA LEU A 271 -3.16 18.02 13.47
C LEU A 271 -3.54 18.72 14.79
N PHE A 272 -2.64 18.70 15.77
CA PHE A 272 -2.86 19.38 17.05
C PHE A 272 -2.90 20.89 16.87
N LEU A 273 -1.96 21.45 16.09
CA LEU A 273 -1.89 22.90 15.82
C LEU A 273 -3.08 23.42 15.00
N GLN A 274 -3.73 22.56 14.21
CA GLN A 274 -4.95 22.96 13.48
C GLN A 274 -6.19 23.00 14.36
N LYS A 275 -6.18 22.36 15.52
CA LYS A 275 -7.30 22.38 16.48
C LYS A 275 -7.19 23.50 17.52
N ALA A 276 -5.98 24.05 17.70
CA ALA A 276 -5.71 25.13 18.65
C ALA A 276 -6.00 26.48 17.99
#